data_4d5c5d64bd44a4384ac0d3a3abf64006
#
_entry.id   4d5c5d64bd44a4384ac0d3a3abf64006
#
_cell.length_a   1.000
_cell.length_b   1.000
_cell.length_c   1.000
_cell.angle_alpha   90.00
_cell.angle_beta   90.00
_cell.angle_gamma   90.00
#
_symmetry.space_group_name_H-M   'P 1'
#
loop_
_entity.id
_entity.type
_entity.pdbx_description
1 polymer ?
#
loop_
_entity_poly.entity_id
_entity_poly.type
_entity_poly.pdbx_seq_one_letter_code
_entity_poly.pdbx_strand_id
1 'polypeptide(L)'
;MKRTVLLVEDSNTIRHILKVYLMKLKLDFLEADRAEQGLRLLSIQPVDLVIADVTMPGGMDGLEFVRRVRASEFTRVRQVPIVLLTGGKAPDLEAKALEAGASEFVRKPVSIDSLATVARRHLALSADDTDPLVV
;
A
#
# COMPACT_ATOMS: atom_id res chain seq x y z
N MET A 1 15.34 -10.97 6.89
CA MET A 1 15.00 -9.55 7.17
C MET A 1 13.53 -9.31 6.93
N LYS A 2 12.91 -8.59 7.86
CA LYS A 2 11.49 -8.24 7.68
C LYS A 2 11.32 -7.22 6.57
N ARG A 3 10.24 -7.37 5.81
CA ARG A 3 9.82 -6.38 4.83
C ARG A 3 9.01 -5.29 5.53
N THR A 4 9.09 -4.08 5.02
CA THR A 4 8.36 -2.93 5.56
C THR A 4 7.26 -2.51 4.61
N VAL A 5 6.04 -2.38 5.14
CA VAL A 5 4.87 -1.93 4.40
C VAL A 5 4.44 -0.57 4.94
N LEU A 6 4.27 0.39 4.04
CA LEU A 6 3.72 1.70 4.38
C LEU A 6 2.22 1.68 4.09
N LEU A 7 1.44 1.97 5.13
CA LEU A 7 -0.02 2.10 5.01
C LEU A 7 -0.36 3.59 5.00
N VAL A 8 -0.98 4.04 3.91
CA VAL A 8 -1.42 5.43 3.77
C VAL A 8 -2.94 5.44 3.77
N GLU A 9 -3.52 5.78 4.91
CA GLU A 9 -4.95 5.71 5.16
C GLU A 9 -5.29 6.60 6.35
N ASP A 10 -6.31 7.45 6.22
CA ASP A 10 -6.66 8.40 7.27
C ASP A 10 -7.35 7.78 8.49
N SER A 11 -7.97 6.62 8.34
CA SER A 11 -8.68 5.96 9.44
C SER A 11 -7.74 5.05 10.25
N ASN A 12 -7.59 5.33 11.54
CA ASN A 12 -6.85 4.47 12.46
C ASN A 12 -7.43 3.06 12.47
N THR A 13 -8.76 2.96 12.43
CA THR A 13 -9.45 1.67 12.47
C THR A 13 -9.12 0.84 11.22
N ILE A 14 -9.16 1.47 10.05
CA ILE A 14 -8.85 0.75 8.80
C ILE A 14 -7.39 0.35 8.76
N ARG A 15 -6.46 1.23 9.18
CA ARG A 15 -5.05 0.85 9.23
C ARG A 15 -4.84 -0.36 10.14
N HIS A 16 -5.53 -0.39 11.28
CA HIS A 16 -5.43 -1.52 12.19
C HIS A 16 -5.94 -2.81 11.56
N ILE A 17 -7.06 -2.74 10.86
CA ILE A 17 -7.62 -3.88 10.14
C ILE A 17 -6.64 -4.41 9.10
N LEU A 18 -6.02 -3.52 8.33
CA LEU A 18 -5.05 -3.92 7.31
C LEU A 18 -3.84 -4.62 7.96
N LYS A 19 -3.36 -4.11 9.09
CA LYS A 19 -2.26 -4.76 9.82
C LYS A 19 -2.66 -6.15 10.29
N VAL A 20 -3.87 -6.30 10.82
CA VAL A 20 -4.37 -7.62 11.26
C VAL A 20 -4.45 -8.59 10.09
N TYR A 21 -4.92 -8.11 8.93
CA TYR A 21 -5.04 -8.95 7.74
C TYR A 21 -3.68 -9.44 7.22
N LEU A 22 -2.62 -8.72 7.51
CA LEU A 22 -1.28 -9.04 7.02
C LEU A 22 -0.34 -9.59 8.10
N MET A 23 -0.85 -9.81 9.33
CA MET A 23 0.00 -10.14 10.47
C MET A 23 0.80 -11.43 10.30
N LYS A 24 0.26 -12.41 9.58
CA LYS A 24 0.95 -13.69 9.37
C LYS A 24 2.16 -13.59 8.42
N LEU A 25 2.32 -12.46 7.74
CA LEU A 25 3.43 -12.28 6.81
C LEU A 25 4.70 -11.74 7.50
N LYS A 26 4.66 -11.50 8.80
CA LYS A 26 5.81 -11.02 9.58
C LYS A 26 6.38 -9.71 9.02
N LEU A 27 5.54 -8.71 8.91
CA LEU A 27 5.91 -7.43 8.33
C LEU A 27 6.13 -6.37 9.41
N ASP A 28 7.00 -5.40 9.11
CA ASP A 28 7.03 -4.14 9.83
C ASP A 28 6.14 -3.15 9.12
N PHE A 29 5.48 -2.27 9.87
CA PHE A 29 4.56 -1.30 9.30
C PHE A 29 4.97 0.12 9.64
N LEU A 30 4.86 0.99 8.62
CA LEU A 30 4.86 2.44 8.80
C LEU A 30 3.45 2.92 8.48
N GLU A 31 3.00 3.96 9.15
CA GLU A 31 1.65 4.46 8.98
C GLU A 31 1.66 5.94 8.68
N ALA A 32 0.85 6.33 7.70
CA ALA A 32 0.61 7.72 7.36
C ALA A 32 -0.89 7.95 7.29
N ASP A 33 -1.35 9.07 7.84
CA ASP A 33 -2.78 9.39 7.82
C ASP A 33 -3.18 10.23 6.60
N ARG A 34 -2.23 10.58 5.75
CA ARG A 34 -2.45 11.33 4.52
C ARG A 34 -1.26 11.18 3.58
N ALA A 35 -1.48 11.59 2.33
CA ALA A 35 -0.50 11.40 1.26
C ALA A 35 0.82 12.13 1.52
N GLU A 36 0.76 13.37 2.01
CA GLU A 36 1.97 14.17 2.25
C GLU A 36 2.89 13.49 3.26
N GLN A 37 2.32 12.92 4.31
CA GLN A 37 3.11 12.18 5.30
C GLN A 37 3.69 10.90 4.68
N GLY A 38 2.93 10.23 3.83
CA GLY A 38 3.42 9.05 3.12
C GLY A 38 4.62 9.35 2.26
N LEU A 39 4.59 10.46 1.51
CA LEU A 39 5.72 10.89 0.70
C LEU A 39 6.95 11.16 1.56
N ARG A 40 6.75 11.81 2.70
CA ARG A 40 7.85 12.11 3.60
C ARG A 40 8.50 10.84 4.13
N LEU A 41 7.69 9.87 4.55
CA LEU A 41 8.21 8.60 5.05
C LEU A 41 8.98 7.84 3.99
N LEU A 42 8.50 7.84 2.75
CA LEU A 42 9.19 7.18 1.65
C LEU A 42 10.56 7.80 1.38
N SER A 43 10.73 9.08 1.64
CA SER A 43 12.01 9.77 1.40
C SER A 43 13.07 9.47 2.45
N ILE A 44 12.67 9.02 3.64
CA ILE A 44 13.59 8.85 4.77
C ILE A 44 13.75 7.41 5.23
N GLN A 45 12.86 6.51 4.86
CA GLN A 45 12.92 5.11 5.30
C GLN A 45 12.73 4.15 4.13
N PRO A 46 13.43 3.00 4.16
CA PRO A 46 13.19 1.98 3.13
C PRO A 46 11.81 1.36 3.30
N VAL A 47 11.08 1.25 2.19
CA VAL A 47 9.75 0.66 2.14
C VAL A 47 9.71 -0.33 1.00
N ASP A 48 9.14 -1.51 1.26
CA ASP A 48 9.07 -2.58 0.27
C ASP A 48 7.73 -2.63 -0.45
N LEU A 49 6.69 -2.09 0.15
CA LEU A 49 5.35 -2.07 -0.44
C LEU A 49 4.56 -0.91 0.16
N VAL A 50 3.81 -0.21 -0.67
CA VAL A 50 2.86 0.83 -0.21
C VAL A 50 1.45 0.32 -0.46
N ILE A 51 0.60 0.43 0.55
CA ILE A 51 -0.84 0.22 0.42
C ILE A 51 -1.51 1.54 0.77
N ALA A 52 -2.22 2.13 -0.18
CA ALA A 52 -2.78 3.47 -0.02
C ALA A 52 -4.24 3.51 -0.48
N ASP A 53 -5.04 4.33 0.20
CA ASP A 53 -6.41 4.59 -0.22
C ASP A 53 -6.41 5.66 -1.31
N VAL A 54 -7.31 5.52 -2.27
CA VAL A 54 -7.50 6.56 -3.31
C VAL A 54 -8.08 7.82 -2.67
N THR A 55 -9.03 7.68 -1.76
CA THR A 55 -9.68 8.82 -1.13
C THR A 55 -8.99 9.17 0.19
N MET A 56 -8.36 10.32 0.24
CA MET A 56 -7.65 10.80 1.44
C MET A 56 -7.94 12.27 1.67
N PRO A 57 -7.88 12.74 2.93
CA PRO A 57 -8.09 14.14 3.24
C PRO A 57 -6.90 15.01 2.80
N GLY A 58 -7.13 16.29 2.74
CA GLY A 58 -6.11 17.26 2.34
C GLY A 58 -6.17 17.55 0.86
N GLY A 59 -5.10 18.11 0.33
CA GLY A 59 -5.03 18.53 -1.07
C GLY A 59 -4.60 17.45 -2.05
N MET A 60 -4.18 16.29 -1.57
CA MET A 60 -3.64 15.25 -2.41
C MET A 60 -4.39 13.94 -2.19
N ASP A 61 -4.95 13.38 -3.26
CA ASP A 61 -5.60 12.07 -3.20
C ASP A 61 -4.59 10.95 -3.52
N GLY A 62 -5.06 9.70 -3.53
CA GLY A 62 -4.19 8.56 -3.79
C GLY A 62 -3.62 8.53 -5.20
N LEU A 63 -4.36 9.04 -6.19
CA LEU A 63 -3.86 9.07 -7.58
C LEU A 63 -2.69 10.03 -7.71
N GLU A 64 -2.81 11.22 -7.14
CA GLU A 64 -1.73 12.20 -7.17
C GLU A 64 -0.53 11.71 -6.35
N PHE A 65 -0.80 11.05 -5.22
CA PHE A 65 0.26 10.44 -4.42
C PHE A 65 1.10 9.47 -5.27
N VAL A 66 0.45 8.59 -6.02
CA VAL A 66 1.15 7.64 -6.88
C VAL A 66 1.98 8.37 -7.93
N ARG A 67 1.41 9.39 -8.58
CA ARG A 67 2.15 10.17 -9.59
C ARG A 67 3.41 10.77 -8.99
N ARG A 68 3.31 11.32 -7.79
CA ARG A 68 4.46 11.94 -7.12
C ARG A 68 5.52 10.92 -6.74
N VAL A 69 5.12 9.75 -6.27
CA VAL A 69 6.07 8.68 -5.98
C VAL A 69 6.82 8.28 -7.25
N ARG A 70 6.11 8.12 -8.36
CA ARG A 70 6.73 7.72 -9.63
C ARG A 70 7.60 8.80 -10.25
N ALA A 71 7.44 10.06 -9.83
CA ALA A 71 8.27 11.17 -10.28
C ALA A 71 9.50 11.41 -9.39
N SER A 72 9.70 10.60 -8.35
CA SER A 72 10.81 10.77 -7.42
C SER A 72 12.16 10.60 -8.12
N GLU A 73 13.15 11.39 -7.69
CA GLU A 73 14.52 11.27 -8.15
C GLU A 73 15.20 10.01 -7.61
N PHE A 74 14.73 9.49 -6.47
CA PHE A 74 15.32 8.32 -5.84
C PHE A 74 14.73 7.05 -6.45
N THR A 75 15.58 6.23 -7.06
CA THR A 75 15.15 5.02 -7.75
C THR A 75 14.34 4.10 -6.83
N ARG A 76 14.78 3.90 -5.60
CA ARG A 76 14.08 3.02 -4.66
C ARG A 76 12.66 3.51 -4.37
N VAL A 77 12.45 4.83 -4.32
CA VAL A 77 11.12 5.41 -4.11
C VAL A 77 10.30 5.29 -5.38
N ARG A 78 10.88 5.70 -6.50
CA ARG A 78 10.18 5.70 -7.80
C ARG A 78 9.65 4.32 -8.17
N GLN A 79 10.33 3.26 -7.78
CA GLN A 79 10.02 1.89 -8.19
C GLN A 79 9.29 1.07 -7.12
N VAL A 80 8.96 1.66 -5.96
CA VAL A 80 8.30 0.90 -4.91
C VAL A 80 6.94 0.39 -5.40
N PRO A 81 6.58 -0.87 -5.13
CA PRO A 81 5.25 -1.37 -5.46
C PRO A 81 4.18 -0.60 -4.68
N ILE A 82 3.11 -0.20 -5.36
CA ILE A 82 1.99 0.53 -4.76
C ILE A 82 0.70 -0.17 -5.10
N VAL A 83 -0.04 -0.57 -4.07
CA VAL A 83 -1.38 -1.12 -4.19
C VAL A 83 -2.36 -0.03 -3.76
N LEU A 84 -3.27 0.38 -4.64
CA LEU A 84 -4.32 1.32 -4.29
C LEU A 84 -5.59 0.59 -3.93
N LEU A 85 -6.21 1.01 -2.82
CA LEU A 85 -7.49 0.50 -2.36
C LEU A 85 -8.55 1.57 -2.53
N THR A 86 -9.77 1.20 -2.92
CA THR A 86 -10.86 2.14 -3.03
C THR A 86 -12.22 1.52 -2.76
N GLY A 87 -13.09 2.28 -2.11
CA GLY A 87 -14.51 1.97 -2.04
C GLY A 87 -15.32 2.62 -3.15
N GLY A 88 -14.67 3.42 -4.00
CA GLY A 88 -15.33 4.12 -5.10
C GLY A 88 -15.82 3.16 -6.18
N LYS A 89 -16.89 3.57 -6.87
CA LYS A 89 -17.55 2.72 -7.87
C LYS A 89 -17.38 3.22 -9.30
N ALA A 90 -16.63 4.29 -9.50
CA ALA A 90 -16.42 4.85 -10.84
C ALA A 90 -15.76 3.78 -11.72
N PRO A 91 -16.34 3.50 -12.92
CA PRO A 91 -15.83 2.40 -13.75
C PRO A 91 -14.43 2.66 -14.33
N ASP A 92 -14.02 3.92 -14.44
CA ASP A 92 -12.72 4.29 -15.00
C ASP A 92 -11.62 4.42 -13.94
N LEU A 93 -11.94 4.19 -12.66
CA LEU A 93 -11.01 4.43 -11.58
C LEU A 93 -9.80 3.49 -11.62
N GLU A 94 -10.02 2.23 -11.98
CA GLU A 94 -8.92 1.28 -12.11
C GLU A 94 -7.96 1.71 -13.21
N ALA A 95 -8.47 2.10 -14.37
CA ALA A 95 -7.63 2.58 -15.47
C ALA A 95 -6.82 3.80 -15.06
N LYS A 96 -7.45 4.74 -14.35
CA LYS A 96 -6.76 5.93 -13.86
C LYS A 96 -5.66 5.59 -12.86
N ALA A 97 -5.92 4.62 -11.98
CA ALA A 97 -4.94 4.18 -11.01
C ALA A 97 -3.69 3.58 -11.68
N LEU A 98 -3.91 2.69 -12.64
CA LEU A 98 -2.82 2.06 -13.38
C LEU A 98 -2.06 3.08 -14.24
N GLU A 99 -2.77 4.01 -14.86
CA GLU A 99 -2.17 5.07 -15.65
C GLU A 99 -1.31 6.00 -14.78
N ALA A 100 -1.73 6.26 -13.54
CA ALA A 100 -0.94 7.04 -12.59
C ALA A 100 0.35 6.33 -12.18
N GLY A 101 0.41 5.00 -12.31
CA GLY A 101 1.59 4.20 -11.99
C GLY A 101 1.40 3.23 -10.85
N ALA A 102 0.16 2.99 -10.38
CA ALA A 102 -0.09 1.97 -9.36
C ALA A 102 0.27 0.60 -9.90
N SER A 103 0.84 -0.23 -9.03
CA SER A 103 1.20 -1.61 -9.39
C SER A 103 -0.03 -2.49 -9.44
N GLU A 104 -1.00 -2.19 -8.58
CA GLU A 104 -2.24 -2.96 -8.51
C GLU A 104 -3.35 -2.09 -7.91
N PHE A 105 -4.59 -2.43 -8.25
CA PHE A 105 -5.78 -1.71 -7.79
C PHE A 105 -6.75 -2.73 -7.22
N VAL A 106 -7.26 -2.49 -6.01
CA VAL A 106 -8.16 -3.40 -5.33
C VAL A 106 -9.39 -2.64 -4.83
N ARG A 107 -10.58 -3.16 -5.12
CA ARG A 107 -11.82 -2.55 -4.64
C ARG A 107 -12.19 -3.08 -3.26
N LYS A 108 -12.63 -2.19 -2.40
CA LYS A 108 -13.16 -2.57 -1.08
C LYS A 108 -14.57 -3.15 -1.25
N PRO A 109 -14.99 -4.07 -0.41
CA PRO A 109 -14.29 -4.61 0.75
C PRO A 109 -13.21 -5.61 0.37
N VAL A 110 -12.11 -5.61 1.12
CA VAL A 110 -10.96 -6.47 0.86
C VAL A 110 -10.99 -7.62 1.86
N SER A 111 -10.84 -8.86 1.37
CA SER A 111 -10.74 -10.01 2.26
C SER A 111 -9.30 -10.19 2.73
N ILE A 112 -9.14 -10.95 3.84
CA ILE A 112 -7.83 -11.30 4.36
C ILE A 112 -7.01 -12.03 3.29
N ASP A 113 -7.60 -13.03 2.65
CA ASP A 113 -6.91 -13.84 1.65
C ASP A 113 -6.52 -13.01 0.43
N SER A 114 -7.40 -12.14 -0.04
CA SER A 114 -7.13 -11.28 -1.18
C SER A 114 -5.97 -10.33 -0.89
N LEU A 115 -6.00 -9.67 0.25
CA LEU A 115 -4.95 -8.71 0.61
C LEU A 115 -3.62 -9.41 0.83
N ALA A 116 -3.63 -10.56 1.52
CA ALA A 116 -2.40 -11.32 1.75
C ALA A 116 -1.79 -11.79 0.42
N THR A 117 -2.62 -12.24 -0.51
CA THR A 117 -2.16 -12.69 -1.83
C THR A 117 -1.49 -11.56 -2.59
N VAL A 118 -2.11 -10.37 -2.60
CA VAL A 118 -1.56 -9.20 -3.27
C VAL A 118 -0.24 -8.79 -2.63
N ALA A 119 -0.20 -8.74 -1.30
CA ALA A 119 1.01 -8.36 -0.57
C ALA A 119 2.16 -9.34 -0.86
N ARG A 120 1.90 -10.64 -0.82
CA ARG A 120 2.92 -11.65 -1.14
C ARG A 120 3.49 -11.45 -2.52
N ARG A 121 2.63 -11.20 -3.50
CA ARG A 121 3.05 -11.02 -4.89
C ARG A 121 4.04 -9.86 -5.02
N HIS A 122 3.72 -8.73 -4.41
CA HIS A 122 4.53 -7.52 -4.57
C HIS A 122 5.74 -7.48 -3.63
N LEU A 123 5.72 -8.28 -2.56
CA LEU A 123 6.87 -8.42 -1.67
C LEU A 123 7.78 -9.57 -2.09
N ALA A 124 7.38 -10.35 -3.10
CA ALA A 124 8.09 -11.53 -3.56
C ALA A 124 8.36 -12.52 -2.42
N LEU A 125 7.36 -12.71 -1.55
CA LEU A 125 7.47 -13.63 -0.42
C LEU A 125 7.13 -15.05 -0.82
N SER A 126 7.91 -16.01 -0.31
CA SER A 126 7.62 -17.42 -0.44
C SER A 126 6.74 -17.88 0.73
N ALA A 127 6.30 -19.15 0.69
CA ALA A 127 5.57 -19.73 1.81
C ALA A 127 6.38 -19.75 3.10
N ASP A 128 7.71 -19.82 2.98
CA ASP A 128 8.61 -19.85 4.15
C ASP A 128 8.70 -18.51 4.88
N ASP A 129 8.28 -17.44 4.24
CA ASP A 129 8.26 -16.11 4.83
C ASP A 129 7.01 -15.86 5.68
N THR A 130 6.09 -16.83 5.74
CA THR A 130 4.89 -16.75 6.56
C THR A 130 5.19 -17.25 7.97
N ASP A 131 4.58 -16.62 8.99
CA ASP A 131 4.74 -17.05 10.36
C ASP A 131 4.17 -18.47 10.51
N PRO A 132 5.00 -19.46 10.89
CA PRO A 132 4.54 -20.83 11.04
C PRO A 132 3.56 -21.05 12.18
N LEU A 133 3.47 -20.10 13.10
CA LEU A 133 2.54 -20.18 14.23
C LEU A 133 1.12 -19.71 13.85
N VAL A 134 0.96 -19.14 12.67
CA VAL A 134 -0.33 -18.63 12.18
C VAL A 134 -0.72 -19.46 10.96
N VAL A 135 -1.32 -20.60 11.24
CA VAL A 135 -1.68 -21.55 10.19
C VAL A 135 -3.18 -21.51 9.91
#